data_0c5fc2600ab5dfc285477a0483fd7c45
#
_entry.id   0c5fc2600ab5dfc285477a0483fd7c45
#
_cell.length_a   1.000
_cell.length_b   1.000
_cell.length_c   1.000
_cell.angle_alpha   90.00
_cell.angle_beta   90.00
_cell.angle_gamma   90.00
#
_symmetry.space_group_name_H-M   'P 1'
#
loop_
_entity.id
_entity.type
_entity.pdbx_description
1 polymer ?
#
loop_
_entity_poly.entity_id
_entity_poly.type
_entity_poly.pdbx_seq_one_letter_code
_entity_poly.pdbx_strand_id
1 'polypeptide(L)'
;FNRLQNRIFQLIDGGDAPERLILQTECPSIGQGLEEQMESLIHTYRDVGLIVIDTLQKVRVSDGNGGMYANDYKEAGVLKKLADKYGICILPIHHLRKQSAADPFDQISGSTGLMGVADTSWVMQRKRMSQTADILLTGRDMDDRTLHLREENCVWTLEDEETAEEREIKAVPDYLWKAAEYIESVGNWQGTASELLAAAGIENAKPNQFTYNMAKYFD
;
A
#
# COMPACT_ATOMS: atom_id res chain seq x y z
N PHE A 1 13.46 -24.10 2.81
CA PHE A 1 13.86 -23.74 4.18
C PHE A 1 15.15 -22.91 4.20
N ASN A 2 16.26 -23.37 3.58
CA ASN A 2 17.57 -22.70 3.58
C ASN A 2 17.52 -21.22 3.13
N ARG A 3 16.65 -20.89 2.17
CA ARG A 3 16.50 -19.50 1.70
C ARG A 3 15.90 -18.58 2.76
N LEU A 4 14.94 -19.06 3.56
CA LEU A 4 14.37 -18.33 4.68
C LEU A 4 15.39 -18.12 5.78
N GLN A 5 16.14 -19.17 6.14
CA GLN A 5 17.23 -19.06 7.12
C GLN A 5 18.26 -18.01 6.72
N ASN A 6 18.76 -18.04 5.48
CA ASN A 6 19.71 -17.05 4.98
C ASN A 6 19.17 -15.62 5.05
N ARG A 7 17.88 -15.43 4.78
CA ARG A 7 17.23 -14.12 4.92
C ARG A 7 17.15 -13.67 6.37
N ILE A 8 16.77 -14.56 7.28
CA ILE A 8 16.74 -14.25 8.71
C ILE A 8 18.11 -13.84 9.18
N PHE A 9 19.18 -14.60 8.85
CA PHE A 9 20.55 -14.25 9.20
C PHE A 9 20.96 -12.86 8.69
N GLN A 10 20.55 -12.48 7.47
CA GLN A 10 20.81 -11.13 6.94
C GLN A 10 20.07 -10.04 7.74
N LEU A 11 18.82 -10.31 8.15
CA LEU A 11 18.00 -9.35 8.88
C LEU A 11 18.44 -9.12 10.32
N ILE A 12 19.00 -10.15 10.98
CA ILE A 12 19.42 -10.12 12.38
C ILE A 12 20.94 -9.93 12.56
N ASP A 13 21.64 -9.60 11.47
CA ASP A 13 23.10 -9.36 11.44
C ASP A 13 23.90 -10.45 12.16
N GLY A 14 23.55 -11.71 11.92
CA GLY A 14 24.21 -12.89 12.49
C GLY A 14 23.85 -13.21 13.95
N GLY A 15 22.88 -12.54 14.53
CA GLY A 15 22.33 -12.85 15.85
C GLY A 15 21.44 -14.10 15.86
N ASP A 16 20.88 -14.43 17.01
CA ASP A 16 19.94 -15.53 17.15
C ASP A 16 18.56 -15.15 16.59
N ALA A 17 17.90 -16.12 15.94
CA ALA A 17 16.52 -15.92 15.46
C ALA A 17 15.58 -15.65 16.64
N PRO A 18 14.62 -14.71 16.50
CA PRO A 18 13.65 -14.45 17.56
C PRO A 18 12.91 -15.72 17.97
N GLU A 19 12.86 -16.04 19.26
CA GLU A 19 12.15 -17.22 19.79
C GLU A 19 10.66 -17.26 19.42
N ARG A 20 10.08 -16.07 19.17
CA ARG A 20 8.66 -15.90 18.80
C ARG A 20 8.41 -15.96 17.29
N LEU A 21 9.45 -16.20 16.46
CA LEU A 21 9.31 -16.37 15.02
C LEU A 21 9.08 -17.84 14.69
N ILE A 22 7.85 -18.17 14.30
CA ILE A 22 7.48 -19.52 13.90
C ILE A 22 7.32 -19.55 12.39
N LEU A 23 8.01 -20.47 11.72
CA LEU A 23 7.97 -20.63 10.27
C LEU A 23 7.31 -21.97 9.91
N GLN A 24 6.26 -21.87 9.09
CA GLN A 24 5.57 -23.01 8.48
C GLN A 24 5.77 -22.95 6.97
N THR A 25 6.27 -24.01 6.36
CA THR A 25 6.51 -24.08 4.90
C THR A 25 5.42 -24.87 4.17
N GLU A 26 4.58 -25.56 4.92
CA GLU A 26 3.45 -26.35 4.39
C GLU A 26 2.20 -26.05 5.22
N CYS A 27 1.11 -25.79 4.53
CA CYS A 27 -0.21 -25.58 5.15
C CYS A 27 -1.33 -26.03 4.21
N PRO A 28 -2.46 -26.45 4.77
CA PRO A 28 -3.68 -26.74 4.00
C PRO A 28 -4.24 -25.49 3.33
N SER A 29 -5.23 -25.69 2.46
CA SER A 29 -5.98 -24.58 1.88
C SER A 29 -7.09 -24.08 2.82
N ILE A 30 -7.56 -22.87 2.56
CA ILE A 30 -8.72 -22.25 3.25
C ILE A 30 -9.94 -23.17 3.07
N GLY A 31 -10.62 -23.48 4.17
CA GLY A 31 -11.74 -24.43 4.20
C GLY A 31 -11.36 -25.90 4.05
N GLN A 32 -10.06 -26.23 4.07
CA GLN A 32 -9.54 -27.61 3.98
C GLN A 32 -8.50 -27.91 5.08
N GLY A 33 -8.58 -27.21 6.22
CA GLY A 33 -7.74 -27.44 7.38
C GLY A 33 -6.79 -26.28 7.75
N LEU A 34 -6.73 -25.19 6.98
CA LEU A 34 -5.90 -24.03 7.32
C LEU A 34 -6.35 -23.38 8.63
N GLU A 35 -7.66 -23.23 8.78
CA GLU A 35 -8.28 -22.62 9.96
C GLU A 35 -7.95 -23.41 11.23
N GLU A 36 -8.08 -24.72 11.18
CA GLU A 36 -7.77 -25.62 12.28
C GLU A 36 -6.27 -25.58 12.63
N GLN A 37 -5.40 -25.51 11.62
CA GLN A 37 -3.98 -25.36 11.84
C GLN A 37 -3.64 -24.04 12.52
N MET A 38 -4.23 -22.92 12.05
CA MET A 38 -4.03 -21.60 12.66
C MET A 38 -4.56 -21.57 14.10
N GLU A 39 -5.74 -22.13 14.35
CA GLU A 39 -6.30 -22.24 15.69
C GLU A 39 -5.42 -23.06 16.63
N SER A 40 -4.89 -24.21 16.15
CA SER A 40 -3.96 -25.02 16.92
C SER A 40 -2.68 -24.26 17.27
N LEU A 41 -2.13 -23.46 16.33
CA LEU A 41 -0.98 -22.58 16.57
C LEU A 41 -1.30 -21.53 17.64
N ILE A 42 -2.43 -20.83 17.53
CA ILE A 42 -2.84 -19.80 18.48
C ILE A 42 -3.04 -20.39 19.89
N HIS A 43 -3.59 -21.60 20.00
CA HIS A 43 -3.75 -22.27 21.30
C HIS A 43 -2.42 -22.73 21.89
N THR A 44 -1.47 -23.16 21.06
CA THR A 44 -0.13 -23.60 21.50
C THR A 44 0.70 -22.42 21.96
N TYR A 45 0.68 -21.31 21.22
CA TYR A 45 1.43 -20.09 21.46
C TYR A 45 0.44 -18.97 21.82
N ARG A 46 0.17 -18.79 23.11
CA ARG A 46 -0.90 -17.89 23.61
C ARG A 46 -0.69 -16.39 23.33
N ASP A 47 0.48 -16.01 22.86
CA ASP A 47 0.89 -14.64 22.57
C ASP A 47 1.08 -14.35 21.07
N VAL A 48 0.42 -15.15 20.21
CA VAL A 48 0.38 -14.87 18.77
C VAL A 48 -0.32 -13.55 18.52
N GLY A 49 0.38 -12.58 17.95
CA GLY A 49 -0.19 -11.27 17.57
C GLY A 49 -0.31 -11.08 16.06
N LEU A 50 0.50 -11.82 15.27
CA LEU A 50 0.54 -11.67 13.81
C LEU A 50 0.72 -13.04 13.14
N ILE A 51 -0.08 -13.29 12.11
CA ILE A 51 0.09 -14.41 11.18
C ILE A 51 0.26 -13.84 9.77
N VAL A 52 1.37 -14.18 9.10
CA VAL A 52 1.64 -13.78 7.72
C VAL A 52 1.44 -14.97 6.79
N ILE A 53 0.66 -14.78 5.74
CA ILE A 53 0.41 -15.78 4.69
C ILE A 53 1.10 -15.33 3.40
N ASP A 54 2.24 -15.94 3.06
CA ASP A 54 3.00 -15.62 1.83
C ASP A 54 3.03 -16.84 0.88
N THR A 55 2.15 -16.91 -0.09
CA THR A 55 1.17 -15.90 -0.51
C THR A 55 -0.26 -16.45 -0.40
N LEU A 56 -1.25 -15.56 -0.35
CA LEU A 56 -2.66 -15.93 -0.32
C LEU A 56 -3.02 -16.95 -1.42
N GLN A 57 -2.46 -16.79 -2.63
CA GLN A 57 -2.69 -17.70 -3.77
C GLN A 57 -2.33 -19.17 -3.46
N LYS A 58 -1.40 -19.41 -2.54
CA LYS A 58 -0.96 -20.77 -2.18
C LYS A 58 -1.94 -21.53 -1.29
N VAL A 59 -2.76 -20.79 -0.55
CA VAL A 59 -3.74 -21.34 0.38
C VAL A 59 -5.18 -21.30 -0.17
N ARG A 60 -5.37 -20.77 -1.38
CA ARG A 60 -6.69 -20.71 -2.04
C ARG A 60 -7.09 -22.07 -2.59
N VAL A 61 -8.39 -22.36 -2.54
CA VAL A 61 -8.96 -23.51 -3.21
C VAL A 61 -9.25 -23.15 -4.67
N SER A 62 -8.72 -23.94 -5.61
CA SER A 62 -8.96 -23.75 -7.06
C SER A 62 -10.33 -24.32 -7.46
N ASP A 63 -11.42 -23.87 -6.85
CA ASP A 63 -12.76 -24.28 -7.23
C ASP A 63 -13.28 -23.41 -8.39
N GLY A 64 -13.38 -24.01 -9.59
CA GLY A 64 -13.81 -23.35 -10.82
C GLY A 64 -15.28 -22.92 -10.86
N ASN A 65 -16.06 -23.03 -9.78
CA ASN A 65 -17.50 -22.80 -9.71
C ASN A 65 -17.86 -21.57 -8.86
N GLY A 66 -17.47 -20.38 -9.27
CA GLY A 66 -17.91 -19.13 -8.65
C GLY A 66 -17.26 -17.93 -9.34
N GLY A 67 -17.95 -16.82 -9.39
CA GLY A 67 -17.32 -15.57 -9.85
C GLY A 67 -16.12 -15.24 -8.95
N MET A 68 -15.04 -14.78 -9.53
CA MET A 68 -13.78 -14.45 -8.82
C MET A 68 -14.05 -13.58 -7.58
N TYR A 69 -14.98 -12.63 -7.70
CA TYR A 69 -15.41 -11.76 -6.60
C TYR A 69 -15.98 -12.50 -5.40
N ALA A 70 -16.93 -13.42 -5.63
CA ALA A 70 -17.60 -14.14 -4.54
C ALA A 70 -16.62 -15.04 -3.78
N ASN A 71 -15.66 -15.66 -4.50
CA ASN A 71 -14.63 -16.48 -3.90
C ASN A 71 -13.64 -15.64 -3.08
N ASP A 72 -13.19 -14.52 -3.62
CA ASP A 72 -12.28 -13.59 -2.93
C ASP A 72 -12.90 -13.07 -1.63
N TYR A 73 -14.15 -12.63 -1.69
CA TYR A 73 -14.88 -12.15 -0.51
C TYR A 73 -15.06 -13.25 0.55
N LYS A 74 -15.42 -14.46 0.12
CA LYS A 74 -15.63 -15.61 1.02
C LYS A 74 -14.32 -16.02 1.71
N GLU A 75 -13.22 -16.17 0.96
CA GLU A 75 -11.92 -16.60 1.49
C GLU A 75 -11.33 -15.56 2.43
N ALA A 76 -11.34 -14.28 2.04
CA ALA A 76 -10.91 -13.20 2.92
C ALA A 76 -11.79 -13.12 4.18
N GLY A 77 -13.10 -13.35 4.05
CA GLY A 77 -14.04 -13.38 5.17
C GLY A 77 -13.75 -14.48 6.20
N VAL A 78 -13.19 -15.61 5.77
CA VAL A 78 -12.74 -16.67 6.69
C VAL A 78 -11.56 -16.17 7.53
N LEU A 79 -10.55 -15.58 6.89
CA LEU A 79 -9.38 -15.04 7.58
C LEU A 79 -9.75 -13.89 8.52
N LYS A 80 -10.65 -12.99 8.08
CA LYS A 80 -11.16 -11.89 8.93
C LYS A 80 -11.86 -12.43 10.18
N LYS A 81 -12.73 -13.43 10.05
CA LYS A 81 -13.40 -14.04 11.21
C LYS A 81 -12.43 -14.66 12.21
N LEU A 82 -11.33 -15.26 11.73
CA LEU A 82 -10.28 -15.79 12.61
C LEU A 82 -9.55 -14.65 13.32
N ALA A 83 -9.18 -13.59 12.60
CA ALA A 83 -8.53 -12.41 13.16
C ALA A 83 -9.38 -11.81 14.28
N ASP A 84 -10.67 -11.59 14.02
CA ASP A 84 -11.62 -11.02 14.99
C ASP A 84 -11.83 -11.94 16.20
N LYS A 85 -11.98 -13.25 15.97
CA LYS A 85 -12.20 -14.24 17.03
C LYS A 85 -11.07 -14.28 18.05
N TYR A 86 -9.83 -14.15 17.57
CA TYR A 86 -8.63 -14.30 18.40
C TYR A 86 -7.95 -12.96 18.73
N GLY A 87 -8.43 -11.83 18.21
CA GLY A 87 -7.83 -10.51 18.41
C GLY A 87 -6.41 -10.41 17.88
N ILE A 88 -6.14 -11.02 16.72
CA ILE A 88 -4.82 -11.07 16.08
C ILE A 88 -4.85 -10.37 14.72
N CYS A 89 -3.68 -9.98 14.23
CA CYS A 89 -3.51 -9.52 12.85
C CYS A 89 -3.23 -10.71 11.93
N ILE A 90 -3.96 -10.81 10.81
CA ILE A 90 -3.64 -11.73 9.71
C ILE A 90 -3.28 -10.91 8.50
N LEU A 91 -2.04 -11.05 8.02
CA LEU A 91 -1.47 -10.34 6.87
C LEU A 91 -1.33 -11.30 5.67
N PRO A 92 -2.31 -11.38 4.76
CA PRO A 92 -2.17 -12.12 3.52
C PRO A 92 -1.40 -11.31 2.49
N ILE A 93 -0.33 -11.87 1.95
CA ILE A 93 0.45 -11.29 0.86
C ILE A 93 -0.16 -11.73 -0.48
N HIS A 94 -0.38 -10.78 -1.38
CA HIS A 94 -0.95 -11.03 -2.69
C HIS A 94 -0.19 -10.29 -3.80
N HIS A 95 -0.17 -10.88 -5.01
CA HIS A 95 0.49 -10.24 -6.15
C HIS A 95 -0.46 -9.29 -6.88
N LEU A 96 0.06 -8.13 -7.27
CA LEU A 96 -0.68 -7.19 -8.11
C LEU A 96 -0.82 -7.71 -9.54
N ARG A 97 -1.88 -7.31 -10.24
CA ARG A 97 -2.04 -7.53 -11.67
C ARG A 97 -0.97 -6.78 -12.44
N LYS A 98 -0.56 -7.35 -13.58
CA LYS A 98 0.43 -6.70 -14.47
C LYS A 98 -0.12 -5.50 -15.24
N GLN A 99 -1.44 -5.37 -15.35
CA GLN A 99 -2.07 -4.22 -16.00
C GLN A 99 -1.92 -2.99 -15.09
N SER A 100 -1.50 -1.88 -15.69
CA SER A 100 -1.51 -0.59 -15.01
C SER A 100 -2.95 -0.11 -14.82
N ALA A 101 -3.23 0.47 -13.66
CA ALA A 101 -4.49 1.14 -13.36
C ALA A 101 -4.19 2.58 -12.91
N ALA A 102 -5.18 3.47 -13.02
CA ALA A 102 -5.05 4.84 -12.56
C ALA A 102 -4.90 4.87 -11.03
N ASP A 103 -5.68 4.04 -10.34
CA ASP A 103 -5.54 3.79 -8.91
C ASP A 103 -4.73 2.49 -8.70
N PRO A 104 -3.62 2.53 -7.95
CA PRO A 104 -2.83 1.36 -7.61
C PRO A 104 -3.63 0.25 -6.91
N PHE A 105 -4.64 0.58 -6.13
CA PHE A 105 -5.48 -0.39 -5.45
C PHE A 105 -6.34 -1.22 -6.41
N ASP A 106 -6.69 -0.70 -7.58
CA ASP A 106 -7.37 -1.45 -8.65
C ASP A 106 -6.50 -2.57 -9.22
N GLN A 107 -5.20 -2.57 -8.96
CA GLN A 107 -4.27 -3.64 -9.36
C GLN A 107 -4.33 -4.84 -8.40
N ILE A 108 -4.96 -4.74 -7.25
CA ILE A 108 -5.15 -5.87 -6.36
C ILE A 108 -5.98 -6.91 -7.12
N SER A 109 -5.35 -8.07 -7.35
CA SER A 109 -5.91 -9.12 -8.20
C SER A 109 -7.18 -9.70 -7.57
N GLY A 110 -8.20 -9.88 -8.41
CA GLY A 110 -9.42 -10.55 -8.03
C GLY A 110 -10.59 -9.60 -8.05
N SER A 111 -10.61 -8.59 -7.26
CA SER A 111 -11.73 -7.63 -7.24
C SER A 111 -11.68 -6.77 -5.99
N THR A 112 -12.56 -5.79 -5.93
CA THR A 112 -12.97 -5.09 -4.72
C THR A 112 -13.39 -6.05 -3.56
N GLY A 113 -13.51 -7.37 -3.79
CA GLY A 113 -13.87 -8.37 -2.78
C GLY A 113 -12.84 -8.52 -1.67
N LEU A 114 -11.54 -8.54 -1.99
CA LEU A 114 -10.48 -8.62 -0.97
C LEU A 114 -10.44 -7.35 -0.13
N MET A 115 -10.44 -6.19 -0.78
CA MET A 115 -10.41 -4.88 -0.10
C MET A 115 -11.69 -4.65 0.73
N GLY A 116 -12.85 -5.13 0.26
CA GLY A 116 -14.12 -4.99 0.98
C GLY A 116 -14.16 -5.71 2.33
N VAL A 117 -13.30 -6.71 2.55
CA VAL A 117 -13.20 -7.49 3.80
C VAL A 117 -12.05 -7.00 4.69
N ALA A 118 -10.94 -6.60 4.09
CA ALA A 118 -9.75 -6.15 4.83
C ALA A 118 -10.03 -4.85 5.61
N ASP A 119 -9.47 -4.73 6.81
CA ASP A 119 -9.52 -3.48 7.58
C ASP A 119 -8.55 -2.45 7.00
N THR A 120 -7.41 -2.92 6.47
CA THR A 120 -6.37 -2.10 5.85
C THR A 120 -5.82 -2.81 4.63
N SER A 121 -5.55 -2.07 3.56
CA SER A 121 -4.91 -2.56 2.34
C SER A 121 -3.62 -1.81 2.09
N TRP A 122 -2.57 -2.55 1.72
CA TRP A 122 -1.24 -2.01 1.45
C TRP A 122 -0.83 -2.39 0.04
N VAL A 123 -0.46 -1.42 -0.78
CA VAL A 123 0.05 -1.63 -2.14
C VAL A 123 1.49 -1.20 -2.22
N MET A 124 2.41 -2.16 -2.32
CA MET A 124 3.83 -1.89 -2.50
C MET A 124 4.17 -1.76 -3.98
N GLN A 125 4.72 -0.62 -4.37
CA GLN A 125 5.17 -0.32 -5.72
C GLN A 125 6.68 -0.10 -5.75
N ARG A 126 7.39 -0.88 -6.56
CA ARG A 126 8.83 -0.75 -6.77
C ARG A 126 9.14 -0.70 -8.27
N LYS A 127 9.84 0.31 -8.72
CA LYS A 127 10.41 0.32 -10.08
C LYS A 127 11.52 -0.73 -10.17
N ARG A 128 11.59 -1.41 -11.31
CA ARG A 128 12.64 -2.41 -11.54
C ARG A 128 14.02 -1.79 -11.35
N MET A 129 14.91 -2.47 -10.63
CA MET A 129 16.27 -2.03 -10.29
C MET A 129 16.34 -0.79 -9.38
N SER A 130 15.24 -0.28 -8.85
CA SER A 130 15.26 0.78 -7.85
C SER A 130 15.62 0.23 -6.47
N GLN A 131 16.33 1.01 -5.69
CA GLN A 131 16.51 0.78 -4.25
C GLN A 131 15.43 1.45 -3.40
N THR A 132 14.46 2.11 -4.04
CA THR A 132 13.33 2.74 -3.36
C THR A 132 12.02 2.08 -3.75
N ALA A 133 11.07 2.08 -2.85
CA ALA A 133 9.70 1.63 -3.06
C ALA A 133 8.73 2.50 -2.26
N ASP A 134 7.50 2.58 -2.74
CA ASP A 134 6.42 3.23 -2.03
C ASP A 134 5.43 2.16 -1.56
N ILE A 135 4.92 2.30 -0.32
CA ILE A 135 3.76 1.56 0.16
C ILE A 135 2.61 2.55 0.33
N LEU A 136 1.58 2.39 -0.48
CA LEU A 136 0.32 3.11 -0.33
C LEU A 136 -0.56 2.33 0.64
N LEU A 137 -1.13 3.02 1.61
CA LEU A 137 -2.00 2.46 2.64
C LEU A 137 -3.37 3.12 2.57
N THR A 138 -4.41 2.30 2.69
CA THR A 138 -5.78 2.75 2.91
C THR A 138 -6.46 1.82 3.91
N GLY A 139 -7.37 2.32 4.72
CA GLY A 139 -8.03 1.53 5.75
C GLY A 139 -9.30 2.19 6.28
N ARG A 140 -10.07 1.41 7.06
CA ARG A 140 -11.35 1.87 7.63
C ARG A 140 -11.19 2.90 8.75
N ASP A 141 -10.13 2.73 9.53
CA ASP A 141 -9.91 3.49 10.77
C ASP A 141 -8.59 4.28 10.71
N MET A 142 -8.12 4.61 9.52
CA MET A 142 -6.90 5.38 9.29
C MET A 142 -7.00 6.22 8.02
N ASP A 143 -6.33 7.37 8.03
CA ASP A 143 -6.18 8.19 6.85
C ASP A 143 -5.26 7.53 5.84
N ASP A 144 -5.54 7.76 4.55
CA ASP A 144 -4.68 7.30 3.47
C ASP A 144 -3.29 7.94 3.58
N ARG A 145 -2.25 7.12 3.43
CA ARG A 145 -0.86 7.59 3.49
C ARG A 145 0.05 6.80 2.58
N THR A 146 1.19 7.39 2.28
CA THR A 146 2.26 6.76 1.52
C THR A 146 3.52 6.67 2.39
N LEU A 147 4.10 5.48 2.46
CA LEU A 147 5.39 5.25 3.10
C LEU A 147 6.47 5.15 2.02
N HIS A 148 7.49 5.98 2.10
CA HIS A 148 8.65 5.96 1.23
C HIS A 148 9.75 5.10 1.84
N LEU A 149 10.15 4.06 1.15
CA LEU A 149 11.09 3.06 1.64
C LEU A 149 12.39 3.07 0.81
N ARG A 150 13.51 2.80 1.48
CA ARG A 150 14.80 2.48 0.87
C ARG A 150 15.23 1.07 1.22
N GLU A 151 15.77 0.35 0.22
CA GLU A 151 16.34 -0.97 0.40
C GLU A 151 17.86 -0.91 0.44
N GLU A 152 18.44 -1.44 1.53
CA GLU A 152 19.87 -1.67 1.66
C GLU A 152 20.12 -3.08 2.19
N ASN A 153 20.96 -3.87 1.51
CA ASN A 153 21.27 -5.24 1.90
C ASN A 153 20.03 -6.12 2.13
N CYS A 154 19.00 -5.94 1.30
CA CYS A 154 17.72 -6.63 1.40
C CYS A 154 16.88 -6.27 2.65
N VAL A 155 17.21 -5.23 3.35
CA VAL A 155 16.43 -4.63 4.44
C VAL A 155 15.77 -3.36 3.92
N TRP A 156 14.46 -3.24 4.15
CA TRP A 156 13.70 -2.04 3.84
C TRP A 156 13.62 -1.16 5.08
N THR A 157 13.98 0.10 4.94
CA THR A 157 13.89 1.12 5.98
C THR A 157 12.92 2.22 5.55
N LEU A 158 12.14 2.73 6.48
CA LEU A 158 11.29 3.89 6.25
C LEU A 158 12.17 5.14 6.17
N GLU A 159 12.07 5.90 5.07
CA GLU A 159 12.74 7.18 4.88
C GLU A 159 11.82 8.35 5.22
N ASP A 160 10.57 8.29 4.76
CA ASP A 160 9.58 9.35 4.93
C ASP A 160 8.17 8.78 4.86
N GLU A 161 7.20 9.49 5.40
CA GLU A 161 5.78 9.21 5.20
C GLU A 161 5.04 10.51 4.87
N GLU A 162 3.99 10.39 4.05
CA GLU A 162 3.13 11.52 3.71
C GLU A 162 1.65 11.11 3.75
N THR A 163 0.81 12.01 4.20
CA THR A 163 -0.65 11.87 4.14
C THR A 163 -1.14 12.10 2.70
N ALA A 164 -2.39 11.71 2.42
CA ALA A 164 -3.03 12.02 1.14
C ALA A 164 -3.06 13.53 0.89
N GLU A 165 -3.38 14.32 1.92
CA GLU A 165 -3.42 15.78 1.85
C GLU A 165 -2.05 16.37 1.53
N GLU A 166 -0.97 15.94 2.23
CA GLU A 166 0.40 16.39 1.95
C GLU A 166 0.84 16.02 0.52
N ARG A 167 0.43 14.84 0.04
CA ARG A 167 0.71 14.41 -1.32
C ARG A 167 -0.02 15.27 -2.36
N GLU A 168 -1.27 15.64 -2.10
CA GLU A 168 -2.04 16.55 -2.95
C GLU A 168 -1.38 17.94 -2.99
N ILE A 169 -0.99 18.48 -1.84
CA ILE A 169 -0.27 19.76 -1.73
C ILE A 169 1.07 19.70 -2.50
N LYS A 170 1.85 18.64 -2.31
CA LYS A 170 3.13 18.44 -3.03
C LYS A 170 2.95 18.23 -4.54
N ALA A 171 1.80 17.72 -4.97
CA ALA A 171 1.49 17.55 -6.40
C ALA A 171 1.16 18.86 -7.12
N VAL A 172 0.85 19.93 -6.38
CA VAL A 172 0.61 21.26 -6.95
C VAL A 172 1.94 21.83 -7.46
N PRO A 173 2.05 22.17 -8.75
CA PRO A 173 3.29 22.74 -9.30
C PRO A 173 3.70 24.04 -8.61
N ASP A 174 4.99 24.19 -8.29
CA ASP A 174 5.55 25.37 -7.60
C ASP A 174 5.18 26.71 -8.21
N TYR A 175 5.02 26.75 -9.55
CA TYR A 175 4.65 27.99 -10.21
C TYR A 175 3.20 28.45 -9.89
N LEU A 176 2.33 27.54 -9.47
CA LEU A 176 0.99 27.91 -9.03
C LEU A 176 1.05 28.58 -7.64
N TRP A 177 1.87 28.08 -6.75
CA TRP A 177 2.12 28.70 -5.45
C TRP A 177 2.71 30.11 -5.61
N LYS A 178 3.71 30.28 -6.50
CA LYS A 178 4.28 31.60 -6.82
C LYS A 178 3.25 32.57 -7.38
N ALA A 179 2.34 32.08 -8.22
CA ALA A 179 1.25 32.92 -8.76
C ALA A 179 0.27 33.33 -7.65
N ALA A 180 -0.08 32.41 -6.74
CA ALA A 180 -0.94 32.69 -5.60
C ALA A 180 -0.29 33.76 -4.67
N GLU A 181 0.97 33.57 -4.29
CA GLU A 181 1.72 34.56 -3.49
C GLU A 181 1.75 35.95 -4.15
N TYR A 182 1.97 35.99 -5.48
CA TYR A 182 1.93 37.26 -6.21
C TYR A 182 0.56 37.91 -6.12
N ILE A 183 -0.53 37.17 -6.37
CA ILE A 183 -1.91 37.70 -6.30
C ILE A 183 -2.21 38.20 -4.89
N GLU A 184 -1.83 37.49 -3.85
CA GLU A 184 -1.99 37.92 -2.46
C GLU A 184 -1.24 39.24 -2.19
N SER A 185 -0.03 39.38 -2.72
CA SER A 185 0.80 40.57 -2.53
C SER A 185 0.21 41.84 -3.14
N VAL A 186 -0.49 41.71 -4.29
CA VAL A 186 -1.14 42.81 -4.99
C VAL A 186 -2.60 43.01 -4.60
N GLY A 187 -3.16 42.10 -3.83
CA GLY A 187 -4.53 42.13 -3.27
C GLY A 187 -5.64 41.82 -4.26
N ASN A 188 -5.45 42.03 -5.56
CA ASN A 188 -6.41 41.67 -6.62
C ASN A 188 -5.68 41.64 -7.97
N TRP A 189 -6.04 40.68 -8.81
CA TRP A 189 -5.46 40.54 -10.14
C TRP A 189 -6.56 40.36 -11.21
N GLN A 190 -6.39 41.05 -12.35
CA GLN A 190 -7.23 40.85 -13.53
C GLN A 190 -6.34 40.89 -14.78
N GLY A 191 -6.36 39.82 -15.55
CA GLY A 191 -5.55 39.71 -16.78
C GLY A 191 -5.52 38.29 -17.32
N THR A 192 -4.74 38.07 -18.35
CA THR A 192 -4.53 36.78 -18.98
C THR A 192 -3.49 35.95 -18.21
N ALA A 193 -3.49 34.63 -18.42
CA ALA A 193 -2.46 33.73 -17.86
C ALA A 193 -1.03 34.15 -18.24
N SER A 194 -0.84 34.65 -19.48
CA SER A 194 0.48 35.14 -19.95
C SER A 194 0.93 36.37 -19.16
N GLU A 195 0.04 37.30 -18.90
CA GLU A 195 0.33 38.51 -18.14
C GLU A 195 0.61 38.21 -16.68
N LEU A 196 -0.14 37.25 -16.07
CA LEU A 196 0.11 36.83 -14.69
C LEU A 196 1.48 36.16 -14.54
N LEU A 197 1.81 35.23 -15.44
CA LEU A 197 3.12 34.57 -15.44
C LEU A 197 4.28 35.57 -15.56
N ALA A 198 4.14 36.54 -16.45
CA ALA A 198 5.15 37.60 -16.61
C ALA A 198 5.25 38.50 -15.37
N ALA A 199 4.12 38.91 -14.78
CA ALA A 199 4.09 39.77 -13.61
C ALA A 199 4.63 39.07 -12.35
N ALA A 200 4.37 37.78 -12.18
CA ALA A 200 4.88 36.96 -11.09
C ALA A 200 6.33 36.45 -11.31
N GLY A 201 6.96 36.78 -12.46
CA GLY A 201 8.32 36.31 -12.77
C GLY A 201 8.43 34.81 -12.98
N ILE A 202 7.38 34.16 -13.47
CA ILE A 202 7.32 32.70 -13.68
C ILE A 202 7.71 32.38 -15.11
N GLU A 203 8.92 31.85 -15.32
CA GLU A 203 9.46 31.50 -16.64
C GLU A 203 9.31 30.00 -16.98
N ASN A 204 9.08 29.14 -15.99
CA ASN A 204 9.08 27.70 -16.13
C ASN A 204 7.68 27.10 -16.41
N ALA A 205 6.68 27.92 -16.73
CA ALA A 205 5.34 27.50 -17.07
C ALA A 205 4.85 28.11 -18.38
N LYS A 206 4.14 27.30 -19.20
CA LYS A 206 3.44 27.81 -20.40
C LYS A 206 2.02 28.24 -20.02
N PRO A 207 1.47 29.33 -20.63
CA PRO A 207 0.14 29.83 -20.29
C PRO A 207 -0.97 28.78 -20.35
N ASN A 208 -0.99 27.94 -21.38
CA ASN A 208 -1.98 26.87 -21.51
C ASN A 208 -1.87 25.81 -20.40
N GLN A 209 -0.65 25.44 -20.04
CA GLN A 209 -0.39 24.50 -18.95
C GLN A 209 -0.75 25.11 -17.59
N PHE A 210 -0.45 26.40 -17.42
CA PHE A 210 -0.83 27.15 -16.23
C PHE A 210 -2.35 27.15 -16.04
N THR A 211 -3.11 27.54 -17.08
CA THR A 211 -4.60 27.56 -17.03
C THR A 211 -5.17 26.17 -16.73
N TYR A 212 -4.65 25.14 -17.40
CA TYR A 212 -5.08 23.76 -17.16
C TYR A 212 -4.84 23.33 -15.70
N ASN A 213 -3.67 23.61 -15.17
CA ASN A 213 -3.34 23.23 -13.80
C ASN A 213 -4.04 24.09 -12.75
N MET A 214 -4.31 25.35 -13.04
CA MET A 214 -5.19 26.19 -12.19
C MET A 214 -6.56 25.55 -12.02
N ALA A 215 -7.23 25.18 -13.14
CA ALA A 215 -8.53 24.51 -13.08
C ALA A 215 -8.44 23.14 -12.39
N LYS A 216 -7.34 22.43 -12.51
CA LYS A 216 -7.18 21.10 -11.89
C LYS A 216 -7.03 21.15 -10.37
N TYR A 217 -6.35 22.15 -9.83
CA TYR A 217 -5.93 22.16 -8.42
C TYR A 217 -6.68 23.19 -7.55
N PHE A 218 -7.43 24.13 -8.15
CA PHE A 218 -8.07 25.23 -7.43
C PHE A 218 -9.54 25.46 -7.85
N ASP A 219 -10.18 24.47 -8.47
CA ASP A 219 -11.66 24.46 -8.66
C ASP A 219 -12.32 23.75 -7.42
#